data_89665e2548e39c2ea859cf3ac26fc603
#
_entry.id   89665e2548e39c2ea859cf3ac26fc603
#
_cell.length_a   1.000
_cell.length_b   1.000
_cell.length_c   1.000
_cell.angle_alpha   90.00
_cell.angle_beta   90.00
_cell.angle_gamma   90.00
#
_symmetry.space_group_name_H-M   'P 1'
#
loop_
_entity.id
_entity.type
_entity.pdbx_description
1 polymer ?
#
loop_
_entity_poly.entity_id
_entity_poly.type
_entity_poly.pdbx_seq_one_letter_code
_entity_poly.pdbx_strand_id
1 'polypeptide(L)' 'MRDLAIRNTHATVVTIYGDTDARNANGDVVVLDESAITTEVNRLQAVYDSQLYARTRKAK' A
#
# COMPACT_ATOMS: atom_id res chain seq x y z
N MET A 1 -0.10 -3.86 4.62
CA MET A 1 0.67 -2.81 3.93
C MET A 1 0.49 -2.84 2.43
N ARG A 2 0.37 -4.01 1.84
CA ARG A 2 0.12 -4.13 0.40
C ARG A 2 -1.20 -3.48 -0.02
N ASP A 3 -2.27 -3.65 0.76
CA ASP A 3 -3.56 -3.01 0.47
C ASP A 3 -3.42 -1.50 0.38
N LEU A 4 -2.72 -0.90 1.33
CA LEU A 4 -2.50 0.53 1.34
C LEU A 4 -1.67 0.96 0.14
N ALA A 5 -0.64 0.19 -0.20
CA ALA A 5 0.19 0.47 -1.37
C ALA A 5 -0.63 0.41 -2.66
N ILE A 6 -1.51 -0.57 -2.79
CA ILE A 6 -2.38 -0.70 -3.96
C ILE A 6 -3.29 0.52 -4.06
N ARG A 7 -3.91 0.93 -2.97
CA ARG A 7 -4.80 2.08 -2.97
C ARG A 7 -4.06 3.38 -3.26
N ASN A 8 -2.83 3.51 -2.78
CA ASN A 8 -2.02 4.70 -3.02
C ASN A 8 -1.55 4.81 -4.45
N THR A 9 -1.29 3.67 -5.11
CA THR A 9 -0.78 3.66 -6.49
C THR A 9 -1.90 3.54 -7.52
N HIS A 10 -3.07 3.05 -7.11
CA HIS A 10 -4.20 2.80 -8.01
C HIS A 10 -5.44 3.46 -7.42
N ALA A 11 -5.60 4.76 -7.67
CA ALA A 11 -6.65 5.57 -7.05
C ALA A 11 -8.07 5.12 -7.43
N THR A 12 -8.23 4.40 -8.54
CA THR A 12 -9.54 3.90 -8.96
C THR A 12 -9.97 2.64 -8.24
N VAL A 13 -9.06 1.97 -7.53
CA VAL A 13 -9.39 0.75 -6.80
C VAL A 13 -10.21 1.11 -5.57
N VAL A 14 -11.39 0.49 -5.43
CA VAL A 14 -12.25 0.67 -4.26
C VAL A 14 -12.42 -0.60 -3.47
N THR A 15 -12.20 -1.77 -4.08
CA THR A 15 -12.33 -3.07 -3.42
C THR A 15 -11.17 -3.96 -3.80
N ILE A 16 -10.65 -4.70 -2.84
CA ILE A 16 -9.56 -5.65 -3.08
C ILE A 16 -10.00 -7.00 -2.50
N TYR A 17 -10.03 -8.02 -3.37
CA TYR A 17 -10.33 -9.39 -2.98
C TYR A 17 -9.02 -10.16 -2.93
N GLY A 18 -8.52 -10.47 -1.75
CA GLY A 18 -7.20 -11.06 -1.59
C GLY A 18 -6.11 -10.06 -1.95
N ASP A 19 -5.00 -10.54 -2.49
CA ASP A 19 -3.85 -9.70 -2.78
C ASP A 19 -3.73 -9.27 -4.22
N THR A 20 -4.55 -9.85 -5.11
CA THR A 20 -4.35 -9.66 -6.55
C THR A 20 -5.61 -9.25 -7.30
N ASP A 21 -6.78 -9.33 -6.69
CA ASP A 21 -8.05 -9.05 -7.37
C ASP A 21 -8.59 -7.71 -6.91
N ALA A 22 -8.16 -6.64 -7.57
CA ALA A 22 -8.60 -5.28 -7.27
C ALA A 22 -9.71 -4.87 -8.25
N ARG A 23 -10.72 -4.18 -7.73
CA ARG A 23 -11.88 -3.75 -8.51
C ARG A 23 -12.12 -2.26 -8.33
N ASN A 24 -12.62 -1.61 -9.38
CA ASN A 24 -13.00 -0.21 -9.30
C ASN A 24 -14.46 -0.06 -8.85
N ALA A 25 -14.95 1.18 -8.82
CA ALA A 25 -16.32 1.46 -8.37
C ALA A 25 -17.40 0.78 -9.24
N ASN A 26 -17.08 0.49 -10.49
CA ASN A 26 -17.99 -0.19 -11.41
C ASN A 26 -17.95 -1.72 -11.28
N GLY A 27 -17.05 -2.24 -10.48
CA GLY A 27 -16.87 -3.69 -10.33
C GLY A 27 -15.94 -4.30 -11.36
N ASP A 28 -15.31 -3.49 -12.20
CA ASP A 28 -14.36 -3.98 -13.20
C ASP A 28 -13.01 -4.28 -12.57
N VAL A 29 -12.32 -5.29 -13.10
CA VAL A 29 -10.99 -5.65 -12.64
C VAL A 29 -10.01 -4.54 -13.03
N VAL A 30 -9.23 -4.09 -12.05
CA VAL A 30 -8.17 -3.10 -12.26
C VAL A 30 -6.85 -3.84 -12.38
N VAL A 31 -6.12 -3.59 -13.47
CA VAL A 31 -4.78 -4.17 -13.66
C VAL A 31 -3.82 -3.54 -12.67
N LEU A 32 -3.15 -4.35 -11.87
CA LEU A 32 -2.23 -3.88 -10.87
C LEU A 32 -0.82 -3.78 -11.45
N ASP A 33 -0.14 -2.67 -11.16
CA ASP A 33 1.27 -2.49 -11.49
C ASP A 33 2.10 -2.95 -10.30
N GLU A 34 2.60 -4.18 -10.37
CA GLU A 34 3.35 -4.78 -9.27
C GLU A 34 4.62 -4.00 -8.93
N SER A 35 5.27 -3.42 -9.92
CA SER A 35 6.47 -2.60 -9.69
C SER A 35 6.13 -1.37 -8.85
N ALA A 36 5.05 -0.67 -9.20
CA ALA A 36 4.61 0.50 -8.45
C ALA A 36 4.19 0.11 -7.04
N ILE A 37 3.48 -1.02 -6.89
CA ILE A 37 3.05 -1.51 -5.59
C ILE A 37 4.26 -1.84 -4.72
N THR A 38 5.23 -2.55 -5.27
CA THR A 38 6.45 -2.92 -4.53
C THR A 38 7.22 -1.68 -4.09
N THR A 39 7.34 -0.69 -4.96
CA THR A 39 8.01 0.58 -4.63
C THR A 39 7.28 1.28 -3.50
N GLU A 40 5.95 1.32 -3.55
CA GLU A 40 5.16 1.97 -2.52
C GLU A 40 5.24 1.21 -1.19
N VAL A 41 5.21 -0.13 -1.22
CA VAL A 41 5.38 -0.93 -0.01
C VAL A 41 6.73 -0.63 0.65
N ASN A 42 7.78 -0.57 -0.16
CA ASN A 42 9.12 -0.26 0.37
C ASN A 42 9.17 1.14 0.97
N ARG A 43 8.53 2.11 0.34
CA ARG A 43 8.45 3.47 0.86
C ARG A 43 7.69 3.51 2.18
N LEU A 44 6.54 2.86 2.24
CA LEU A 44 5.73 2.81 3.46
C LEU A 44 6.48 2.11 4.59
N GLN A 45 7.19 1.03 4.27
CA GLN A 45 7.98 0.30 5.25
C GLN A 45 9.09 1.19 5.82
N ALA A 46 9.76 1.95 4.97
CA ALA A 46 10.82 2.85 5.41
C ALA A 46 10.28 3.95 6.32
N VAL A 47 9.12 4.52 5.97
CA VAL A 47 8.47 5.53 6.81
C VAL A 47 8.08 4.95 8.16
N TYR A 48 7.50 3.75 8.15
CA TYR A 48 7.08 3.07 9.37
C TYR A 48 8.28 2.79 10.27
N ASP A 49 9.35 2.26 9.72
CA ASP A 49 10.55 1.95 10.48
C ASP A 49 11.16 3.21 11.07
N SER A 50 11.17 4.29 10.31
CA SER A 50 11.69 5.58 10.78
C SER A 50 10.87 6.10 11.95
N GLN A 51 9.56 6.02 11.88
CA GLN A 51 8.67 6.45 12.96
C GLN A 51 8.84 5.58 14.19
N LEU A 52 8.96 4.28 14.01
CA LEU A 52 9.16 3.35 15.11
C LEU A 52 10.48 3.63 15.82
N TYR A 53 11.53 3.88 15.07
CA TYR A 53 12.82 4.20 15.61
C TYR A 53 12.77 5.50 16.42
N ALA A 54 12.15 6.53 15.89
CA ALA A 54 12.00 7.81 16.58
C ALA A 54 11.19 7.65 17.87
N ARG A 55 10.16 6.83 17.84
CA ARG A 55 9.33 6.56 19.00
C ARG A 55 10.12 5.86 20.09
N THR A 56 10.95 4.90 19.71
CA THR A 56 11.80 4.18 20.66
C THR A 56 12.77 5.13 21.34
N ARG A 57 13.37 6.04 20.58
CA ARG A 57 14.30 7.04 21.15
C ARG A 57 13.58 7.96 22.11
N LYS A 58 12.35 8.33 21.80
CA LYS A 58 11.57 9.22 22.64
C LYS A 58 11.19 8.59 23.96
N ALA A 59 11.04 7.28 23.98
CA ALA A 59 10.65 6.53 25.18
C ALA A 59 11.75 6.53 26.23
N LYS A 60 12.93 6.89 25.87
CA LYS A 60 14.04 7.06 26.81
C LYS A 60 14.06 8.48 27.33
#